data_39a58aad6c031143519dff2f5b91c362
#
_entry.id   39a58aad6c031143519dff2f5b91c362
#
_cell.length_a   1.000
_cell.length_b   1.000
_cell.length_c   1.000
_cell.angle_alpha   90.00
_cell.angle_beta   90.00
_cell.angle_gamma   90.00
#
_symmetry.space_group_name_H-M   'P 1'
#
loop_
_entity.id
_entity.type
_entity.pdbx_description
1 polymer ?
#
loop_
_entity_poly.entity_id
_entity_poly.type
_entity_poly.pdbx_seq_one_letter_code
_entity_poly.pdbx_strand_id
1 'polypeptide(L)'
;MKMIKTFFREELYEEIWEISAKQVSLKYDLNYSDLLNKCREADIPISKSGYWYRKKTGQDLTDFIIPLPKNKISEVHIYRKSSKNSKLKNTLKKEETPKENSIDIFTIDVDSIRNSLSFLEITKVDRIIEVISEQTHHSNKRLHKTVANLRDSIEEWNKREKAATYPYFDSRHRFNNLEKPRFVKDIPLSSLPRLYCFLNTLVTIIEKLGDNVTKDWDIKINKDIVSFEIIELTDKVNHELTKEEAKKLAEYNDSKRYDTYASKPRIRKYDYIPNGKFRFKIMNGRYIKDTQQFTIEQSIPEIIIMIYQEYYKIKNLRIEREEAARRYAEEMEIKRKLQERIDEEKKRTLSLLNMLDDFQKANDLRVMANRLEEVGKLSDDEINWIRAKADWIDPIVSSTDELLGDRNHRDSKEQKERYLSEKKYYW
;
A
#
# COMPACT_ATOMS: atom_id res chain seq x y z
N MET A 1 1.55 10.82 44.07
CA MET A 1 2.31 12.00 43.64
C MET A 1 3.41 11.54 42.68
N LYS A 2 3.44 12.00 41.44
CA LYS A 2 4.57 11.71 40.52
C LYS A 2 5.77 12.53 41.01
N MET A 3 6.85 11.89 41.41
CA MET A 3 8.07 12.60 41.78
C MET A 3 8.72 13.21 40.55
N ILE A 4 8.94 14.52 40.56
CA ILE A 4 9.59 15.28 39.49
C ILE A 4 11.02 15.58 39.95
N LYS A 5 11.99 15.42 39.05
CA LYS A 5 13.36 15.92 39.28
C LYS A 5 13.63 17.09 38.34
N THR A 6 14.14 18.17 38.90
CA THR A 6 14.49 19.38 38.19
C THR A 6 16.00 19.40 37.95
N PHE A 7 16.41 19.78 36.76
CA PHE A 7 17.79 20.01 36.35
C PHE A 7 17.93 21.41 35.78
N PHE A 8 19.07 22.03 35.97
CA PHE A 8 19.45 23.17 35.17
C PHE A 8 19.79 22.71 33.72
N ARG A 9 19.43 23.52 32.79
CA ARG A 9 19.53 23.18 31.36
C ARG A 9 20.99 22.90 30.94
N GLU A 10 21.93 23.69 31.45
CA GLU A 10 23.37 23.55 31.19
C GLU A 10 23.94 22.27 31.80
N GLU A 11 23.61 22.00 33.07
CA GLU A 11 24.04 20.79 33.75
C GLU A 11 23.51 19.52 33.10
N LEU A 12 22.25 19.56 32.65
CA LEU A 12 21.65 18.43 31.93
C LEU A 12 22.32 18.19 30.58
N TYR A 13 22.69 19.25 29.87
CA TYR A 13 23.44 19.15 28.62
C TYR A 13 24.81 18.52 28.84
N GLU A 14 25.61 19.02 29.79
CA GLU A 14 26.95 18.49 30.11
C GLU A 14 26.86 17.01 30.47
N GLU A 15 25.94 16.62 31.36
CA GLU A 15 25.76 15.26 31.81
C GLU A 15 25.34 14.30 30.67
N ILE A 16 24.48 14.75 29.77
CA ILE A 16 24.10 13.97 28.59
C ILE A 16 25.29 13.74 27.64
N TRP A 17 26.18 14.72 27.49
CA TRP A 17 27.37 14.59 26.62
C TRP A 17 28.55 13.89 27.36
N GLU A 18 28.50 13.78 28.65
CA GLU A 18 29.47 13.02 29.45
C GLU A 18 29.16 11.51 29.47
N ILE A 19 27.92 11.11 29.82
CA ILE A 19 27.57 9.72 30.11
C ILE A 19 26.45 9.15 29.22
N SER A 20 25.82 9.91 28.37
CA SER A 20 24.65 9.65 27.50
C SER A 20 23.28 9.84 28.15
N ALA A 21 22.28 10.26 27.36
CA ALA A 21 20.90 10.44 27.84
C ALA A 21 20.31 9.16 28.45
N LYS A 22 20.70 7.97 27.95
CA LYS A 22 20.26 6.68 28.52
C LYS A 22 20.87 6.44 29.91
N GLN A 23 22.14 6.75 30.09
CA GLN A 23 22.79 6.60 31.36
C GLN A 23 22.28 7.64 32.40
N VAL A 24 22.03 8.87 31.97
CA VAL A 24 21.38 9.90 32.83
C VAL A 24 20.00 9.40 33.31
N SER A 25 19.19 8.81 32.40
CA SER A 25 17.89 8.27 32.80
C SER A 25 18.00 7.13 33.83
N LEU A 26 19.02 6.29 33.72
CA LEU A 26 19.28 5.22 34.68
C LEU A 26 19.84 5.75 36.01
N LYS A 27 20.78 6.70 35.97
CA LYS A 27 21.41 7.30 37.14
C LYS A 27 20.39 7.96 38.09
N TYR A 28 19.40 8.62 37.53
CA TYR A 28 18.40 9.37 38.29
C TYR A 28 17.02 8.73 38.33
N ASP A 29 16.89 7.49 37.85
CA ASP A 29 15.61 6.74 37.73
C ASP A 29 14.51 7.53 37.03
N LEU A 30 14.85 8.13 35.90
CA LEU A 30 13.94 8.96 35.10
C LEU A 30 13.24 8.15 34.01
N ASN A 31 12.09 8.63 33.59
CA ASN A 31 11.46 8.10 32.41
C ASN A 31 12.25 8.56 31.15
N TYR A 32 12.87 7.63 30.43
CA TYR A 32 13.72 7.93 29.29
C TYR A 32 13.01 8.68 28.16
N SER A 33 11.75 8.30 27.86
CA SER A 33 10.96 8.99 26.84
C SER A 33 10.63 10.43 27.23
N ASP A 34 10.32 10.65 28.51
CA ASP A 34 10.07 11.99 29.05
C ASP A 34 11.33 12.86 29.03
N LEU A 35 12.47 12.29 29.41
CA LEU A 35 13.78 12.94 29.31
C LEU A 35 14.06 13.42 27.88
N LEU A 36 13.85 12.56 26.86
CA LEU A 36 14.09 12.92 25.46
C LEU A 36 13.14 14.03 24.99
N ASN A 37 11.87 13.98 25.37
CA ASN A 37 10.89 15.00 25.00
C ASN A 37 11.24 16.34 25.65
N LYS A 38 11.60 16.33 26.92
CA LYS A 38 12.01 17.55 27.65
C LYS A 38 13.32 18.15 27.11
N CYS A 39 14.28 17.31 26.69
CA CYS A 39 15.47 17.79 25.98
C CYS A 39 15.10 18.50 24.67
N ARG A 40 14.12 17.99 23.89
CA ARG A 40 13.65 18.65 22.66
C ARG A 40 12.94 19.96 22.96
N GLU A 41 12.06 20.00 23.96
CA GLU A 41 11.34 21.23 24.38
C GLU A 41 12.32 22.31 24.86
N ALA A 42 13.42 21.93 25.51
CA ALA A 42 14.44 22.84 26.01
C ALA A 42 15.59 23.09 25.01
N ASP A 43 15.49 22.63 23.76
CA ASP A 43 16.56 22.69 22.75
C ASP A 43 17.92 22.20 23.25
N ILE A 44 17.94 21.10 24.00
CA ILE A 44 19.17 20.43 24.41
C ILE A 44 19.57 19.41 23.37
N PRO A 45 20.69 19.61 22.64
CA PRO A 45 21.13 18.68 21.62
C PRO A 45 21.62 17.37 22.21
N ILE A 46 21.24 16.26 21.58
CA ILE A 46 21.60 14.91 21.96
C ILE A 46 22.63 14.37 20.96
N SER A 47 23.57 13.56 21.44
CA SER A 47 24.62 12.98 20.62
C SER A 47 24.07 12.15 19.45
N LYS A 48 24.64 12.35 18.24
CA LYS A 48 24.29 11.58 17.04
C LYS A 48 24.81 10.15 17.13
N SER A 49 24.25 9.28 16.27
CA SER A 49 24.73 7.90 16.13
C SER A 49 26.23 7.87 15.81
N GLY A 50 26.98 7.01 16.49
CA GLY A 50 28.42 6.87 16.32
C GLY A 50 29.28 7.72 17.28
N TYR A 51 28.74 8.77 17.94
CA TYR A 51 29.50 9.61 18.88
C TYR A 51 30.15 8.79 20.01
N TRP A 52 29.40 7.92 20.68
CA TRP A 52 29.86 7.11 21.80
C TRP A 52 30.91 6.07 21.40
N TYR A 53 30.82 5.53 20.19
CA TYR A 53 31.84 4.63 19.66
C TYR A 53 33.17 5.38 19.47
N ARG A 54 33.13 6.55 18.85
CA ARG A 54 34.32 7.38 18.61
C ARG A 54 34.94 7.88 19.92
N LYS A 55 34.10 8.31 20.87
CA LYS A 55 34.58 8.70 22.23
C LYS A 55 35.31 7.56 22.90
N LYS A 56 34.83 6.31 22.78
CA LYS A 56 35.47 5.12 23.36
C LYS A 56 36.77 4.72 22.66
N THR A 57 36.86 4.99 21.33
CA THR A 57 38.04 4.64 20.51
C THR A 57 39.08 5.78 20.42
N GLY A 58 38.88 6.92 21.12
CA GLY A 58 39.79 8.06 21.11
C GLY A 58 39.91 8.82 19.79
N GLN A 59 38.88 8.70 18.93
CA GLN A 59 38.84 9.42 17.64
C GLN A 59 38.37 10.86 17.83
N ASP A 60 38.70 11.74 16.88
CA ASP A 60 38.32 13.16 16.89
C ASP A 60 36.77 13.31 16.95
N LEU A 61 36.30 14.19 17.85
CA LEU A 61 34.88 14.43 18.16
C LEU A 61 34.44 15.85 17.77
N THR A 62 35.33 16.66 17.20
CA THR A 62 35.08 18.09 16.96
C THR A 62 33.84 18.34 16.12
N ASP A 63 33.58 17.51 15.10
CA ASP A 63 32.41 17.62 14.19
C ASP A 63 31.11 17.05 14.79
N PHE A 64 31.19 16.35 15.90
CA PHE A 64 30.04 15.66 16.52
C PHE A 64 29.45 16.41 17.70
N ILE A 65 30.19 17.34 18.30
CA ILE A 65 29.72 18.13 19.46
C ILE A 65 28.88 19.29 18.94
N ILE A 66 27.58 19.28 19.29
CA ILE A 66 26.65 20.35 18.97
C ILE A 66 26.59 21.29 20.15
N PRO A 67 27.00 22.56 20.04
CA PRO A 67 26.97 23.51 21.16
C PRO A 67 25.52 23.78 21.60
N LEU A 68 25.35 24.07 22.89
CA LEU A 68 24.05 24.37 23.47
C LEU A 68 23.51 25.71 22.93
N PRO A 69 22.38 25.72 22.17
CA PRO A 69 21.82 26.95 21.64
C PRO A 69 21.27 27.85 22.76
N LYS A 70 21.17 29.16 22.56
CA LYS A 70 20.57 30.07 23.54
C LYS A 70 19.04 29.82 23.59
N ASN A 71 18.51 29.54 24.79
CA ASN A 71 17.08 29.39 25.02
C ASN A 71 16.69 30.12 26.34
N LYS A 72 15.43 30.52 26.46
CA LYS A 72 14.87 31.18 27.65
C LYS A 72 14.58 30.20 28.80
N ILE A 73 14.54 28.90 28.53
CA ILE A 73 14.28 27.87 29.53
C ILE A 73 15.58 27.60 30.29
N SER A 74 15.60 27.88 31.59
CA SER A 74 16.75 27.62 32.48
C SER A 74 16.62 26.28 33.22
N GLU A 75 15.40 25.82 33.49
CA GLU A 75 15.14 24.61 34.28
C GLU A 75 14.30 23.59 33.48
N VAL A 76 14.63 22.31 33.61
CA VAL A 76 13.95 21.19 32.97
C VAL A 76 13.42 20.23 34.03
N HIS A 77 12.10 20.01 34.02
CA HIS A 77 11.40 19.14 34.95
C HIS A 77 11.09 17.78 34.32
N ILE A 78 11.61 16.69 34.86
CA ILE A 78 11.50 15.34 34.29
C ILE A 78 10.88 14.41 35.33
N TYR A 79 9.93 13.56 34.89
CA TYR A 79 9.28 12.59 35.77
C TYR A 79 10.17 11.40 36.03
N ARG A 80 10.25 11.00 37.33
CA ARG A 80 10.87 9.74 37.73
C ARG A 80 10.01 8.55 37.29
N LYS A 81 10.64 7.40 37.03
CA LYS A 81 9.93 6.14 36.82
C LYS A 81 9.04 5.88 38.01
N SER A 82 7.76 5.64 37.83
CA SER A 82 6.91 5.17 38.90
C SER A 82 7.41 3.75 39.29
N SER A 83 7.88 3.58 40.50
CA SER A 83 8.31 2.29 41.01
C SER A 83 7.11 1.40 41.29
N LYS A 84 6.60 0.75 40.26
CA LYS A 84 5.75 -0.44 40.36
C LYS A 84 6.42 -1.54 39.56
N ASN A 85 7.02 -2.48 40.29
CA ASN A 85 7.53 -3.78 39.86
C ASN A 85 9.07 -3.93 39.87
N SER A 86 9.63 -3.98 41.10
CA SER A 86 10.79 -4.80 41.38
C SER A 86 10.54 -5.53 42.70
N LYS A 87 9.85 -6.65 42.67
CA LYS A 87 9.91 -7.77 43.62
C LYS A 87 8.95 -8.84 43.08
N LEU A 88 9.52 -9.89 42.52
CA LEU A 88 9.24 -11.28 42.88
C LEU A 88 10.13 -12.20 42.06
N LYS A 89 11.20 -12.60 42.70
CA LYS A 89 11.85 -13.88 42.42
C LYS A 89 11.26 -14.90 43.40
N ASN A 90 10.91 -16.04 42.83
CA ASN A 90 10.74 -17.36 43.47
C ASN A 90 9.64 -17.54 44.51
N THR A 91 8.61 -18.26 44.19
CA THR A 91 8.28 -19.51 44.87
C THR A 91 7.35 -20.41 44.02
N LEU A 92 7.62 -21.70 44.18
CA LEU A 92 7.05 -22.83 43.48
C LEU A 92 5.58 -23.11 43.86
N LYS A 93 4.81 -23.58 42.86
CA LYS A 93 3.70 -24.57 42.95
C LYS A 93 2.62 -24.40 44.01
N LYS A 94 1.42 -24.13 43.57
CA LYS A 94 0.22 -24.93 43.89
C LYS A 94 -0.88 -24.66 42.85
N GLU A 95 -1.44 -25.76 42.37
CA GLU A 95 -2.65 -25.80 41.61
C GLU A 95 -3.80 -25.27 42.50
N GLU A 96 -4.50 -24.22 42.03
CA GLU A 96 -5.82 -23.87 42.54
C GLU A 96 -6.70 -23.53 41.33
N THR A 97 -7.88 -24.17 41.34
CA THR A 97 -9.00 -24.02 40.45
C THR A 97 -9.37 -22.57 40.18
N PRO A 98 -9.84 -22.23 38.96
CA PRO A 98 -10.16 -20.85 38.60
C PRO A 98 -11.42 -20.39 39.36
N LYS A 99 -11.22 -19.49 40.32
CA LYS A 99 -12.28 -18.63 40.82
C LYS A 99 -12.63 -17.62 39.72
N GLU A 100 -13.92 -17.49 39.45
CA GLU A 100 -14.52 -16.41 38.65
C GLU A 100 -14.02 -15.07 39.20
N ASN A 101 -13.00 -14.50 38.54
CA ASN A 101 -12.62 -13.13 38.79
C ASN A 101 -13.54 -12.23 37.98
N SER A 102 -14.34 -11.45 38.69
CA SER A 102 -15.00 -10.26 38.17
C SER A 102 -13.99 -9.43 37.37
N ILE A 103 -14.22 -9.34 36.09
CA ILE A 103 -13.44 -8.53 35.15
C ILE A 103 -13.68 -7.08 35.55
N ASP A 104 -12.66 -6.42 36.09
CA ASP A 104 -12.68 -4.98 36.25
C ASP A 104 -12.95 -4.36 34.87
N ILE A 105 -14.12 -3.76 34.76
CA ILE A 105 -14.63 -3.11 33.55
C ILE A 105 -13.62 -2.03 33.19
N PHE A 106 -13.00 -2.19 32.04
CA PHE A 106 -12.26 -1.13 31.37
C PHE A 106 -13.27 0.01 31.19
N THR A 107 -13.14 1.09 31.93
CA THR A 107 -13.93 2.30 31.69
C THR A 107 -13.50 2.82 30.34
N ILE A 108 -14.27 2.47 29.31
CA ILE A 108 -14.09 2.96 27.94
C ILE A 108 -14.30 4.47 28.05
N ASP A 109 -13.22 5.22 27.89
CA ASP A 109 -13.28 6.68 27.82
C ASP A 109 -14.00 7.06 26.51
N VAL A 110 -15.29 7.31 26.62
CA VAL A 110 -16.18 7.66 25.50
C VAL A 110 -15.68 8.88 24.76
N ASP A 111 -15.11 9.86 25.48
CA ASP A 111 -14.59 11.09 24.88
C ASP A 111 -13.31 10.80 24.07
N SER A 112 -12.49 9.87 24.51
CA SER A 112 -11.32 9.40 23.75
C SER A 112 -11.72 8.71 22.44
N ILE A 113 -12.80 7.91 22.45
CA ILE A 113 -13.34 7.27 21.24
C ILE A 113 -13.88 8.32 20.27
N ARG A 114 -14.68 9.27 20.76
CA ARG A 114 -15.21 10.38 19.94
C ARG A 114 -14.11 11.19 19.28
N ASN A 115 -13.09 11.54 20.04
CA ASN A 115 -11.92 12.27 19.51
C ASN A 115 -11.16 11.44 18.44
N SER A 116 -11.00 10.15 18.68
CA SER A 116 -10.28 9.25 17.76
C SER A 116 -11.03 8.96 16.46
N LEU A 117 -12.36 9.11 16.46
CA LEU A 117 -13.26 8.87 15.33
C LEU A 117 -13.97 10.15 14.84
N SER A 118 -13.45 11.33 15.16
CA SER A 118 -14.01 12.63 14.79
C SER A 118 -14.24 12.86 13.29
N PHE A 119 -13.63 12.03 12.44
CA PHE A 119 -13.79 12.03 10.98
C PHE A 119 -15.02 11.26 10.49
N LEU A 120 -15.72 10.53 11.37
CA LEU A 120 -16.98 9.85 11.06
C LEU A 120 -18.18 10.71 11.45
N GLU A 121 -19.35 10.38 10.89
CA GLU A 121 -20.61 10.97 11.31
C GLU A 121 -20.92 10.63 12.78
N ILE A 122 -21.45 11.60 13.53
CA ILE A 122 -21.73 11.47 14.95
C ILE A 122 -22.62 10.25 15.22
N THR A 123 -23.63 10.03 14.39
CA THR A 123 -24.55 8.86 14.48
C THR A 123 -23.82 7.54 14.38
N LYS A 124 -22.82 7.44 13.51
CA LYS A 124 -22.00 6.21 13.38
C LYS A 124 -21.08 6.04 14.58
N VAL A 125 -20.51 7.14 15.11
CA VAL A 125 -19.66 7.09 16.31
C VAL A 125 -20.45 6.66 17.52
N ASP A 126 -21.64 7.23 17.75
CA ASP A 126 -22.52 6.85 18.86
C ASP A 126 -22.95 5.37 18.76
N ARG A 127 -23.25 4.89 17.54
CA ARG A 127 -23.54 3.47 17.31
C ARG A 127 -22.33 2.57 17.61
N ILE A 128 -21.12 2.99 17.27
CA ILE A 128 -19.90 2.25 17.61
C ILE A 128 -19.75 2.15 19.13
N ILE A 129 -19.93 3.25 19.86
CA ILE A 129 -19.83 3.30 21.31
C ILE A 129 -20.89 2.37 21.95
N GLU A 130 -22.15 2.44 21.48
CA GLU A 130 -23.24 1.60 21.94
C GLU A 130 -22.92 0.10 21.78
N VAL A 131 -22.53 -0.31 20.55
CA VAL A 131 -22.25 -1.72 20.24
C VAL A 131 -21.06 -2.24 21.02
N ILE A 132 -20.00 -1.44 21.21
CA ILE A 132 -18.83 -1.81 22.02
C ILE A 132 -19.25 -1.97 23.49
N SER A 133 -20.07 -1.07 24.03
CA SER A 133 -20.54 -1.13 25.42
C SER A 133 -21.42 -2.34 25.69
N GLU A 134 -22.29 -2.73 24.75
CA GLU A 134 -23.12 -3.93 24.86
C GLU A 134 -22.30 -5.23 24.88
N GLN A 135 -21.19 -5.29 24.14
CA GLN A 135 -20.38 -6.51 23.99
C GLN A 135 -19.56 -6.88 25.23
N THR A 136 -19.33 -5.95 26.15
CA THR A 136 -18.62 -6.26 27.41
C THR A 136 -19.38 -7.26 28.30
N HIS A 137 -20.65 -7.57 27.99
CA HIS A 137 -21.50 -8.40 28.79
C HIS A 137 -21.93 -9.75 28.19
N HIS A 138 -21.56 -10.07 26.95
CA HIS A 138 -22.05 -11.29 26.29
C HIS A 138 -20.96 -12.25 25.85
N SER A 139 -20.78 -13.33 26.61
CA SER A 139 -20.12 -14.56 26.15
C SER A 139 -21.08 -15.28 25.17
N ASN A 140 -20.91 -15.09 23.86
CA ASN A 140 -21.71 -15.77 22.84
C ASN A 140 -21.39 -17.27 22.84
N LYS A 141 -22.28 -18.08 23.36
CA LYS A 141 -22.20 -19.55 23.37
C LYS A 141 -22.33 -20.19 21.98
N ARG A 142 -22.80 -19.45 20.98
CA ARG A 142 -23.04 -19.94 19.61
C ARG A 142 -22.13 -19.21 18.62
N LEU A 143 -21.40 -19.99 17.82
CA LEU A 143 -20.54 -19.42 16.76
C LEU A 143 -21.39 -18.81 15.65
N HIS A 144 -20.97 -17.64 15.18
CA HIS A 144 -21.51 -17.01 13.98
C HIS A 144 -21.29 -17.90 12.75
N LYS A 145 -22.21 -17.88 11.80
CA LYS A 145 -22.15 -18.73 10.59
C LYS A 145 -20.82 -18.63 9.83
N THR A 146 -20.30 -17.41 9.68
CA THR A 146 -19.03 -17.16 9.00
C THR A 146 -17.86 -17.85 9.72
N VAL A 147 -17.85 -17.80 11.06
CA VAL A 147 -16.80 -18.43 11.88
C VAL A 147 -16.94 -19.95 11.90
N ALA A 148 -18.19 -20.47 11.93
CA ALA A 148 -18.45 -21.88 11.81
C ALA A 148 -17.95 -22.46 10.47
N ASN A 149 -18.22 -21.76 9.38
CA ASN A 149 -17.70 -22.14 8.04
C ASN A 149 -16.16 -22.14 8.00
N LEU A 150 -15.49 -21.17 8.63
CA LEU A 150 -14.03 -21.16 8.74
C LEU A 150 -13.53 -22.37 9.51
N ARG A 151 -14.12 -22.66 10.67
CA ARG A 151 -13.77 -23.83 11.48
C ARG A 151 -13.87 -25.10 10.64
N ASP A 152 -15.00 -25.31 9.97
CA ASP A 152 -15.26 -26.51 9.17
C ASP A 152 -14.25 -26.62 8.01
N SER A 153 -13.92 -25.51 7.36
CA SER A 153 -12.91 -25.46 6.30
C SER A 153 -11.50 -25.79 6.82
N ILE A 154 -11.14 -25.31 8.02
CA ILE A 154 -9.86 -25.61 8.66
C ILE A 154 -9.81 -27.08 9.09
N GLU A 155 -10.88 -27.62 9.63
CA GLU A 155 -10.94 -29.04 10.00
C GLU A 155 -10.82 -29.95 8.78
N GLU A 156 -11.50 -29.63 7.69
CA GLU A 156 -11.40 -30.39 6.44
C GLU A 156 -9.97 -30.33 5.86
N TRP A 157 -9.35 -29.13 5.84
CA TRP A 157 -7.97 -28.96 5.43
C TRP A 157 -7.02 -29.85 6.24
N ASN A 158 -7.14 -29.80 7.57
CA ASN A 158 -6.28 -30.57 8.48
C ASN A 158 -6.48 -32.09 8.34
N LYS A 159 -7.71 -32.55 8.09
CA LYS A 159 -7.99 -33.97 7.79
C LYS A 159 -7.28 -34.40 6.51
N ARG A 160 -7.33 -33.60 5.47
CA ARG A 160 -6.66 -33.87 4.18
C ARG A 160 -5.12 -33.83 4.30
N GLU A 161 -4.60 -32.87 5.05
CA GLU A 161 -3.15 -32.77 5.27
C GLU A 161 -2.60 -33.97 6.03
N LYS A 162 -3.32 -34.44 7.06
CA LYS A 162 -3.00 -35.69 7.77
C LYS A 162 -3.06 -36.90 6.84
N ALA A 163 -4.10 -37.02 6.03
CA ALA A 163 -4.23 -38.13 5.05
C ALA A 163 -3.10 -38.11 4.03
N ALA A 164 -2.64 -36.93 3.60
CA ALA A 164 -1.54 -36.77 2.65
C ALA A 164 -0.16 -37.19 3.19
N THR A 165 -0.02 -37.37 4.49
CA THR A 165 1.23 -37.82 5.15
C THR A 165 1.44 -39.35 5.01
N TYR A 166 0.41 -40.11 4.60
CA TYR A 166 0.53 -41.55 4.39
C TYR A 166 1.26 -41.89 3.08
N PRO A 167 2.16 -42.92 3.06
CA PRO A 167 3.04 -43.22 1.92
C PRO A 167 2.31 -43.57 0.63
N TYR A 168 1.08 -44.07 0.69
CA TYR A 168 0.25 -44.50 -0.46
C TYR A 168 -0.70 -43.40 -0.97
N PHE A 169 -0.63 -42.18 -0.46
CA PHE A 169 -1.50 -41.11 -0.92
C PHE A 169 -0.99 -40.54 -2.24
N ASP A 170 -1.82 -40.60 -3.30
CA ASP A 170 -1.45 -40.02 -4.59
C ASP A 170 -1.34 -38.48 -4.48
N SER A 171 -0.12 -37.97 -4.59
CA SER A 171 0.20 -36.55 -4.49
C SER A 171 -0.53 -35.67 -5.53
N ARG A 172 -1.00 -36.29 -6.64
CA ARG A 172 -1.75 -35.59 -7.70
C ARG A 172 -3.15 -35.15 -7.25
N HIS A 173 -3.73 -35.79 -6.24
CA HIS A 173 -5.04 -35.46 -5.69
C HIS A 173 -4.96 -34.64 -4.40
N ARG A 174 -3.76 -34.21 -4.01
CA ARG A 174 -3.47 -33.65 -2.69
C ARG A 174 -4.32 -32.40 -2.34
N PHE A 175 -4.54 -31.50 -3.29
CA PHE A 175 -5.20 -30.24 -3.04
C PHE A 175 -5.87 -29.63 -4.28
N ASN A 176 -6.21 -30.44 -5.27
CA ASN A 176 -6.58 -29.97 -6.60
C ASN A 176 -7.73 -28.96 -6.68
N ASN A 177 -8.50 -28.72 -5.63
CA ASN A 177 -9.61 -27.75 -5.65
C ASN A 177 -9.92 -27.13 -4.27
N LEU A 178 -9.02 -27.22 -3.28
CA LEU A 178 -9.25 -26.60 -1.97
C LEU A 178 -8.31 -25.42 -1.79
N GLU A 179 -8.85 -24.21 -1.72
CA GLU A 179 -8.09 -23.04 -1.30
C GLU A 179 -7.66 -23.22 0.17
N LYS A 180 -6.42 -22.88 0.46
CA LYS A 180 -5.89 -22.94 1.82
C LYS A 180 -6.65 -21.96 2.70
N PRO A 181 -7.34 -22.41 3.77
CA PRO A 181 -8.07 -21.51 4.64
C PRO A 181 -7.14 -20.48 5.29
N ARG A 182 -7.63 -19.26 5.47
CA ARG A 182 -6.88 -18.22 6.18
C ARG A 182 -6.61 -18.66 7.62
N PHE A 183 -5.52 -18.19 8.21
CA PHE A 183 -5.03 -18.48 9.56
C PHE A 183 -4.44 -19.89 9.80
N VAL A 184 -4.63 -20.87 8.92
CA VAL A 184 -4.08 -22.24 9.10
C VAL A 184 -2.54 -22.26 9.22
N LYS A 185 -1.85 -21.32 8.55
CA LYS A 185 -0.39 -21.25 8.57
C LYS A 185 0.14 -20.54 9.83
N ASP A 186 -0.62 -19.60 10.33
CA ASP A 186 -0.16 -18.60 11.28
C ASP A 186 -0.59 -18.90 12.72
N ILE A 187 -1.52 -19.87 12.89
CA ILE A 187 -2.08 -20.24 14.18
C ILE A 187 -2.12 -21.76 14.34
N PRO A 188 -1.45 -22.31 15.35
CA PRO A 188 -1.48 -23.74 15.68
C PRO A 188 -2.87 -24.24 16.06
N LEU A 189 -3.08 -25.54 15.89
CA LEU A 189 -4.35 -26.19 16.20
C LEU A 189 -4.81 -25.99 17.65
N SER A 190 -3.87 -25.91 18.60
CA SER A 190 -4.15 -25.70 20.03
C SER A 190 -4.78 -24.34 20.32
N SER A 191 -4.47 -23.33 19.51
CA SER A 191 -4.93 -21.94 19.72
C SER A 191 -6.16 -21.57 18.87
N LEU A 192 -6.61 -22.45 17.96
CA LEU A 192 -7.79 -22.23 17.13
C LEU A 192 -9.08 -21.95 17.91
N PRO A 193 -9.40 -22.65 19.03
CA PRO A 193 -10.61 -22.35 19.80
C PRO A 193 -10.64 -20.89 20.29
N ARG A 194 -9.51 -20.37 20.74
CA ARG A 194 -9.38 -18.97 21.16
C ARG A 194 -9.57 -18.01 19.99
N LEU A 195 -8.97 -18.33 18.82
CA LEU A 195 -9.17 -17.56 17.60
C LEU A 195 -10.66 -17.49 17.21
N TYR A 196 -11.37 -18.62 17.25
CA TYR A 196 -12.78 -18.64 16.89
C TYR A 196 -13.63 -17.77 17.83
N CYS A 197 -13.35 -17.78 19.13
CA CYS A 197 -14.01 -16.90 20.09
C CYS A 197 -13.76 -15.41 19.78
N PHE A 198 -12.53 -15.03 19.51
CA PHE A 198 -12.17 -13.66 19.14
C PHE A 198 -12.85 -13.23 17.83
N LEU A 199 -12.73 -14.04 16.77
CA LEU A 199 -13.36 -13.75 15.48
C LEU A 199 -14.89 -13.68 15.58
N ASN A 200 -15.51 -14.52 16.43
CA ASN A 200 -16.94 -14.51 16.65
C ASN A 200 -17.41 -13.15 17.22
N THR A 201 -16.69 -12.64 18.19
CA THR A 201 -16.98 -11.32 18.77
C THR A 201 -16.76 -10.22 17.76
N LEU A 202 -15.64 -10.24 17.02
CA LEU A 202 -15.32 -9.25 16.02
C LEU A 202 -16.36 -9.21 14.88
N VAL A 203 -16.73 -10.37 14.32
CA VAL A 203 -17.75 -10.45 13.25
C VAL A 203 -19.09 -9.94 13.73
N THR A 204 -19.52 -10.34 14.94
CA THR A 204 -20.78 -9.88 15.53
C THR A 204 -20.83 -8.37 15.69
N ILE A 205 -19.74 -7.75 16.13
CA ILE A 205 -19.64 -6.28 16.24
C ILE A 205 -19.73 -5.62 14.87
N ILE A 206 -18.95 -6.09 13.91
CA ILE A 206 -18.89 -5.53 12.55
C ILE A 206 -20.28 -5.58 11.89
N GLU A 207 -21.01 -6.70 12.02
CA GLU A 207 -22.37 -6.83 11.46
C GLU A 207 -23.39 -5.94 12.19
N LYS A 208 -23.31 -5.82 13.53
CA LYS A 208 -24.15 -4.88 14.30
C LYS A 208 -23.91 -3.42 13.88
N LEU A 209 -22.72 -3.10 13.42
CA LEU A 209 -22.38 -1.78 12.88
C LEU A 209 -22.86 -1.57 11.43
N GLY A 210 -23.49 -2.61 10.81
CA GLY A 210 -23.98 -2.55 9.44
C GLY A 210 -22.90 -2.77 8.37
N ASP A 211 -21.72 -3.23 8.77
CA ASP A 211 -20.61 -3.56 7.90
C ASP A 211 -20.50 -5.09 7.74
N ASN A 212 -19.69 -5.60 6.82
CA ASN A 212 -19.64 -7.03 6.52
C ASN A 212 -18.19 -7.55 6.52
N VAL A 213 -18.04 -8.84 6.86
CA VAL A 213 -16.78 -9.57 6.67
C VAL A 213 -16.86 -10.38 5.39
N THR A 214 -15.85 -10.25 4.52
CA THR A 214 -15.77 -10.96 3.24
C THR A 214 -15.39 -12.44 3.43
N LYS A 215 -15.47 -13.23 2.37
CA LYS A 215 -15.03 -14.63 2.38
C LYS A 215 -13.52 -14.76 2.69
N ASP A 216 -12.74 -13.75 2.29
CA ASP A 216 -11.29 -13.69 2.51
C ASP A 216 -10.90 -13.11 3.88
N TRP A 217 -11.88 -12.97 4.79
CA TRP A 217 -11.68 -12.40 6.12
C TRP A 217 -11.19 -10.95 6.14
N ASP A 218 -11.57 -10.17 5.12
CA ASP A 218 -11.39 -8.74 5.10
C ASP A 218 -12.69 -8.05 5.54
N ILE A 219 -12.57 -6.87 6.13
CA ILE A 219 -13.72 -6.08 6.60
C ILE A 219 -14.12 -5.11 5.50
N LYS A 220 -15.34 -5.26 5.00
CA LYS A 220 -15.92 -4.38 3.99
C LYS A 220 -16.77 -3.30 4.65
N ILE A 221 -16.34 -2.05 4.53
CA ILE A 221 -17.05 -0.86 5.01
C ILE A 221 -17.42 -0.03 3.78
N ASN A 222 -18.71 0.05 3.45
CA ASN A 222 -19.21 0.67 2.22
C ASN A 222 -18.55 0.07 0.96
N LYS A 223 -17.80 0.89 0.21
CA LYS A 223 -17.08 0.50 -1.00
C LYS A 223 -15.64 0.06 -0.76
N ASP A 224 -15.12 0.26 0.45
CA ASP A 224 -13.72 0.08 0.78
C ASP A 224 -13.50 -1.20 1.60
N ILE A 225 -12.31 -1.77 1.48
CA ILE A 225 -11.94 -3.03 2.13
C ILE A 225 -10.76 -2.77 3.04
N VAL A 226 -10.89 -3.18 4.30
CA VAL A 226 -9.82 -3.14 5.30
C VAL A 226 -9.34 -4.55 5.57
N SER A 227 -8.12 -4.86 5.17
CA SER A 227 -7.50 -6.18 5.38
C SER A 227 -6.75 -6.22 6.70
N PHE A 228 -6.83 -7.36 7.38
CA PHE A 228 -6.14 -7.61 8.65
C PHE A 228 -5.51 -9.00 8.69
N GLU A 229 -4.57 -9.17 9.60
CA GLU A 229 -3.90 -10.44 9.90
C GLU A 229 -3.96 -10.73 11.39
N ILE A 230 -4.11 -12.00 11.73
CA ILE A 230 -3.97 -12.49 13.11
C ILE A 230 -2.91 -13.59 13.08
N ILE A 231 -1.90 -13.42 13.91
CA ILE A 231 -0.83 -14.40 14.04
C ILE A 231 -0.58 -14.69 15.51
N GLU A 232 -0.19 -15.91 15.80
CA GLU A 232 0.30 -16.26 17.13
C GLU A 232 1.78 -15.92 17.25
N LEU A 233 2.15 -15.32 18.37
CA LEU A 233 3.52 -14.99 18.68
C LEU A 233 4.28 -16.24 19.11
N THR A 234 5.58 -16.25 18.85
CA THR A 234 6.46 -17.36 19.20
C THR A 234 7.54 -16.91 20.16
N ASP A 235 7.88 -17.77 21.10
CA ASP A 235 9.06 -17.61 21.94
C ASP A 235 10.27 -18.25 21.29
N LYS A 236 11.38 -17.55 21.32
CA LYS A 236 12.65 -18.00 20.79
C LYS A 236 13.39 -18.80 21.84
N VAL A 237 13.55 -20.10 21.62
CA VAL A 237 14.24 -21.04 22.50
C VAL A 237 15.49 -21.57 21.81
N ASN A 238 16.53 -21.88 22.57
CA ASN A 238 17.69 -22.56 22.02
C ASN A 238 17.27 -23.94 21.48
N HIS A 239 17.73 -24.24 20.26
CA HIS A 239 17.42 -25.53 19.65
C HIS A 239 18.11 -26.67 20.39
N GLU A 240 17.36 -27.70 20.77
CA GLU A 240 17.89 -28.95 21.30
C GLU A 240 18.11 -29.92 20.12
N LEU A 241 19.33 -30.48 20.05
CA LEU A 241 19.71 -31.41 18.98
C LEU A 241 18.78 -32.63 18.96
N THR A 242 18.13 -32.87 17.86
CA THR A 242 17.41 -34.14 17.66
C THR A 242 18.40 -35.29 17.49
N LYS A 243 17.95 -36.52 17.72
CA LYS A 243 18.78 -37.72 17.52
C LYS A 243 19.39 -37.81 16.13
N GLU A 244 18.64 -37.41 15.12
CA GLU A 244 19.10 -37.39 13.73
C GLU A 244 20.15 -36.32 13.45
N GLU A 245 19.95 -35.10 14.02
CA GLU A 245 20.90 -34.01 13.89
C GLU A 245 22.21 -34.30 14.65
N ALA A 246 22.10 -34.90 15.82
CA ALA A 246 23.26 -35.36 16.59
C ALA A 246 24.05 -36.41 15.81
N LYS A 247 23.37 -37.38 15.14
CA LYS A 247 24.01 -38.39 14.27
C LYS A 247 24.71 -37.74 13.07
N LYS A 248 24.04 -36.83 12.35
CA LYS A 248 24.64 -36.09 11.23
C LYS A 248 25.84 -35.22 11.66
N LEU A 249 25.79 -34.67 12.86
CA LEU A 249 26.92 -33.91 13.42
C LEU A 249 28.10 -34.79 13.77
N ALA A 250 27.85 -35.98 14.31
CA ALA A 250 28.89 -36.98 14.58
C ALA A 250 29.54 -37.50 13.27
N GLU A 251 28.72 -37.84 12.27
CA GLU A 251 29.20 -38.23 10.94
C GLU A 251 30.05 -37.14 10.27
N TYR A 252 29.64 -35.88 10.38
CA TYR A 252 30.43 -34.74 9.91
C TYR A 252 31.77 -34.63 10.64
N ASN A 253 31.79 -34.75 11.96
CA ASN A 253 33.01 -34.64 12.76
C ASN A 253 34.01 -35.77 12.43
N ASP A 254 33.52 -36.97 12.13
CA ASP A 254 34.34 -38.09 11.66
C ASP A 254 34.84 -37.87 10.23
N SER A 255 33.98 -37.44 9.33
CA SER A 255 34.36 -37.16 7.91
C SER A 255 35.38 -36.05 7.82
N LYS A 256 35.30 -35.01 8.65
CA LYS A 256 36.23 -33.88 8.69
C LYS A 256 37.68 -34.30 9.00
N ARG A 257 37.89 -35.46 9.59
CA ARG A 257 39.23 -35.97 9.88
C ARG A 257 39.96 -36.42 8.62
N TYR A 258 39.20 -36.80 7.57
CA TYR A 258 39.74 -37.38 6.33
C TYR A 258 39.40 -36.55 5.09
N ASP A 259 38.39 -35.71 5.15
CA ASP A 259 37.91 -34.86 4.06
C ASP A 259 37.84 -33.40 4.48
N THR A 260 38.76 -32.58 3.94
CA THR A 260 38.84 -31.15 4.19
C THR A 260 37.60 -30.39 3.62
N TYR A 261 36.88 -30.96 2.65
CA TYR A 261 35.70 -30.38 2.00
C TYR A 261 34.38 -30.87 2.60
N ALA A 262 34.43 -31.65 3.70
CA ALA A 262 33.21 -32.10 4.36
C ALA A 262 32.29 -30.93 4.75
N SER A 263 31.04 -30.98 4.27
CA SER A 263 30.06 -29.94 4.49
C SER A 263 29.39 -30.06 5.85
N LYS A 264 29.49 -29.03 6.68
CA LYS A 264 28.85 -29.00 7.99
C LYS A 264 27.32 -29.04 7.85
N PRO A 265 26.60 -29.94 8.58
CA PRO A 265 25.15 -29.97 8.54
C PRO A 265 24.56 -28.64 9.03
N ARG A 266 23.54 -28.16 8.31
CA ARG A 266 22.82 -26.92 8.68
C ARG A 266 21.83 -27.22 9.80
N ILE A 267 22.30 -27.08 11.04
CA ILE A 267 21.46 -27.21 12.23
C ILE A 267 21.03 -25.81 12.67
N ARG A 268 19.72 -25.63 12.89
CA ARG A 268 19.17 -24.36 13.36
C ARG A 268 19.66 -24.07 14.80
N LYS A 269 19.92 -22.83 15.09
CA LYS A 269 20.39 -22.40 16.40
C LYS A 269 19.23 -22.21 17.39
N TYR A 270 18.03 -21.91 16.88
CA TYR A 270 16.87 -21.56 17.66
C TYR A 270 15.62 -22.22 17.11
N ASP A 271 14.72 -22.59 18.01
CA ASP A 271 13.34 -22.97 17.73
C ASP A 271 12.40 -21.80 18.10
N TYR A 272 11.31 -21.70 17.38
CA TYR A 272 10.26 -20.73 17.61
C TYR A 272 9.00 -21.47 18.03
N ILE A 273 8.71 -21.44 19.34
CA ILE A 273 7.61 -22.18 19.93
C ILE A 273 6.42 -21.22 20.10
N PRO A 274 5.23 -21.55 19.57
CA PRO A 274 4.02 -20.76 19.81
C PRO A 274 3.75 -20.61 21.30
N ASN A 275 3.40 -19.39 21.73
CA ASN A 275 3.25 -19.05 23.15
C ASN A 275 1.82 -18.71 23.57
N GLY A 276 0.83 -18.95 22.71
CA GLY A 276 -0.56 -18.68 22.98
C GLY A 276 -0.96 -17.19 22.91
N LYS A 277 -0.03 -16.29 22.60
CA LYS A 277 -0.27 -14.85 22.51
C LYS A 277 -0.56 -14.44 21.07
N PHE A 278 -1.64 -13.70 20.87
CA PHE A 278 -2.05 -13.24 19.54
C PHE A 278 -1.59 -11.82 19.27
N ARG A 279 -1.40 -11.55 17.97
CA ARG A 279 -1.21 -10.22 17.41
C ARG A 279 -2.19 -9.99 16.30
N PHE A 280 -3.04 -8.99 16.47
CA PHE A 280 -3.89 -8.45 15.41
C PHE A 280 -3.15 -7.32 14.71
N LYS A 281 -3.03 -7.36 13.39
CA LYS A 281 -2.32 -6.38 12.58
C LYS A 281 -3.18 -5.94 11.41
N ILE A 282 -3.25 -4.65 11.13
CA ILE A 282 -3.78 -4.11 9.88
C ILE A 282 -2.66 -4.02 8.85
N MET A 283 -2.96 -4.24 7.58
CA MET A 283 -1.99 -4.30 6.48
C MET A 283 -0.97 -3.15 6.49
N ASN A 284 -1.35 -1.94 6.88
CA ASN A 284 -0.49 -0.75 6.91
C ASN A 284 0.40 -0.63 8.16
N GLY A 285 0.63 -1.72 8.86
CA GLY A 285 1.68 -1.82 9.87
C GLY A 285 1.27 -1.55 11.31
N ARG A 286 0.08 -1.00 11.60
CA ARG A 286 -0.43 -0.84 12.99
C ARG A 286 -0.88 -2.20 13.52
N TYR A 287 -0.54 -2.50 14.78
CA TYR A 287 -0.91 -3.76 15.41
C TYR A 287 -1.20 -3.61 16.89
N ILE A 288 -2.04 -4.50 17.39
CA ILE A 288 -2.33 -4.74 18.81
C ILE A 288 -1.93 -6.18 19.10
N LYS A 289 -1.29 -6.43 20.24
CA LYS A 289 -0.84 -7.76 20.65
C LYS A 289 -1.15 -8.02 22.11
N ASP A 290 -1.28 -9.30 22.43
CA ASP A 290 -1.37 -9.74 23.84
C ASP A 290 -0.16 -9.26 24.62
N THR A 291 -0.42 -8.75 25.81
CA THR A 291 0.58 -8.35 26.80
C THR A 291 0.36 -9.16 28.08
N GLN A 292 1.13 -8.90 29.11
CA GLN A 292 0.89 -9.50 30.42
C GLN A 292 -0.35 -8.93 31.12
N GLN A 293 -0.81 -7.75 30.70
CA GLN A 293 -1.92 -7.02 31.34
C GLN A 293 -3.22 -7.13 30.55
N PHE A 294 -3.15 -7.20 29.21
CA PHE A 294 -4.29 -7.15 28.32
C PHE A 294 -4.19 -8.20 27.22
N THR A 295 -5.32 -8.80 26.90
CA THR A 295 -5.49 -9.70 25.74
C THR A 295 -6.11 -8.97 24.57
N ILE A 296 -6.02 -9.53 23.34
CA ILE A 296 -6.66 -8.94 22.16
C ILE A 296 -8.21 -8.90 22.30
N GLU A 297 -8.79 -9.81 23.06
CA GLU A 297 -10.23 -9.83 23.34
C GLU A 297 -10.66 -8.61 24.17
N GLN A 298 -9.83 -8.17 25.11
CA GLN A 298 -10.05 -6.95 25.90
C GLN A 298 -9.78 -5.68 25.11
N SER A 299 -8.94 -5.77 24.06
CA SER A 299 -8.57 -4.65 23.18
C SER A 299 -9.49 -4.52 21.96
N ILE A 300 -10.62 -5.20 21.91
CA ILE A 300 -11.60 -5.09 20.81
C ILE A 300 -12.02 -3.64 20.53
N PRO A 301 -12.31 -2.78 21.54
CA PRO A 301 -12.62 -1.37 21.30
C PRO A 301 -11.53 -0.64 20.49
N GLU A 302 -10.27 -0.84 20.87
CA GLU A 302 -9.12 -0.24 20.19
C GLU A 302 -8.93 -0.81 18.79
N ILE A 303 -9.21 -2.11 18.59
CA ILE A 303 -9.19 -2.76 17.27
C ILE A 303 -10.25 -2.15 16.35
N ILE A 304 -11.49 -1.94 16.84
CA ILE A 304 -12.54 -1.30 16.05
C ILE A 304 -12.15 0.13 15.66
N ILE A 305 -11.65 0.92 16.60
CA ILE A 305 -11.15 2.27 16.31
C ILE A 305 -10.08 2.23 15.22
N MET A 306 -9.13 1.31 15.33
CA MET A 306 -8.04 1.13 14.38
C MET A 306 -8.54 0.74 12.98
N ILE A 307 -9.57 -0.11 12.88
CA ILE A 307 -10.22 -0.51 11.63
C ILE A 307 -10.87 0.71 10.95
N TYR A 308 -11.64 1.52 11.69
CA TYR A 308 -12.30 2.69 11.10
C TYR A 308 -11.31 3.81 10.74
N GLN A 309 -10.23 3.98 11.49
CA GLN A 309 -9.16 4.92 11.12
C GLN A 309 -8.48 4.49 9.82
N GLU A 310 -8.26 3.20 9.63
CA GLU A 310 -7.69 2.68 8.39
C GLU A 310 -8.67 2.79 7.22
N TYR A 311 -9.95 2.46 7.44
CA TYR A 311 -11.01 2.70 6.46
C TYR A 311 -11.02 4.16 5.98
N TYR A 312 -10.90 5.13 6.88
CA TYR A 312 -10.88 6.55 6.51
C TYR A 312 -9.71 6.90 5.61
N LYS A 313 -8.52 6.37 5.88
CA LYS A 313 -7.35 6.56 5.00
C LYS A 313 -7.57 5.95 3.62
N ILE A 314 -8.07 4.72 3.56
CA ILE A 314 -8.35 4.01 2.30
C ILE A 314 -9.39 4.80 1.49
N LYS A 315 -10.46 5.27 2.14
CA LYS A 315 -11.50 6.11 1.53
C LYS A 315 -10.92 7.38 0.92
N ASN A 316 -10.09 8.11 1.67
CA ASN A 316 -9.48 9.35 1.17
C ASN A 316 -8.55 9.08 -0.02
N LEU A 317 -7.70 8.06 0.06
CA LEU A 317 -6.83 7.65 -1.06
C LEU A 317 -7.64 7.25 -2.31
N ARG A 318 -8.80 6.61 -2.14
CA ARG A 318 -9.68 6.29 -3.26
C ARG A 318 -10.27 7.55 -3.87
N ILE A 319 -10.79 8.47 -3.04
CA ILE A 319 -11.35 9.75 -3.52
C ILE A 319 -10.29 10.56 -4.27
N GLU A 320 -9.09 10.68 -3.74
CA GLU A 320 -7.97 11.38 -4.40
C GLU A 320 -7.64 10.76 -5.77
N ARG A 321 -7.62 9.42 -5.86
CA ARG A 321 -7.38 8.71 -7.13
C ARG A 321 -8.50 8.93 -8.13
N GLU A 322 -9.76 8.87 -7.68
CA GLU A 322 -10.93 9.13 -8.55
C GLU A 322 -10.93 10.57 -9.07
N GLU A 323 -10.61 11.55 -8.23
CA GLU A 323 -10.48 12.95 -8.65
C GLU A 323 -9.30 13.19 -9.60
N ALA A 324 -8.15 12.57 -9.32
CA ALA A 324 -6.99 12.66 -10.22
C ALA A 324 -7.28 12.03 -11.59
N ALA A 325 -7.95 10.87 -11.61
CA ALA A 325 -8.38 10.21 -12.85
C ALA A 325 -9.38 11.07 -13.64
N ARG A 326 -10.35 11.72 -12.96
CA ARG A 326 -11.30 12.63 -13.60
C ARG A 326 -10.59 13.83 -14.23
N ARG A 327 -9.69 14.50 -13.47
CA ARG A 327 -8.91 15.65 -14.00
C ARG A 327 -8.07 15.25 -15.21
N TYR A 328 -7.43 14.09 -15.16
CA TYR A 328 -6.65 13.57 -16.27
C TYR A 328 -7.53 13.28 -17.51
N ALA A 329 -8.70 12.67 -17.31
CA ALA A 329 -9.65 12.41 -18.39
C ALA A 329 -10.16 13.72 -19.05
N GLU A 330 -10.48 14.74 -18.24
CA GLU A 330 -10.88 16.08 -18.71
C GLU A 330 -9.75 16.75 -19.53
N GLU A 331 -8.52 16.70 -19.04
CA GLU A 331 -7.36 17.25 -19.75
C GLU A 331 -7.10 16.54 -21.08
N MET A 332 -7.21 15.22 -21.12
CA MET A 332 -7.05 14.44 -22.34
C MET A 332 -8.15 14.74 -23.37
N GLU A 333 -9.39 14.94 -22.92
CA GLU A 333 -10.49 15.31 -23.80
C GLU A 333 -10.30 16.72 -24.41
N ILE A 334 -9.83 17.67 -23.63
CA ILE A 334 -9.48 19.01 -24.13
C ILE A 334 -8.36 18.92 -25.19
N LYS A 335 -7.30 18.16 -24.91
CA LYS A 335 -6.20 17.93 -25.88
C LYS A 335 -6.70 17.27 -27.16
N ARG A 336 -7.58 16.27 -27.06
CA ARG A 336 -8.17 15.58 -28.20
C ARG A 336 -8.96 16.56 -29.11
N LYS A 337 -9.85 17.37 -28.51
CA LYS A 337 -10.64 18.36 -29.24
C LYS A 337 -9.75 19.42 -29.87
N LEU A 338 -8.70 19.85 -29.21
CA LEU A 338 -7.74 20.80 -29.79
C LEU A 338 -7.04 20.18 -31.02
N GLN A 339 -6.57 18.93 -30.88
CA GLN A 339 -5.89 18.23 -31.96
C GLN A 339 -6.81 18.02 -33.17
N GLU A 340 -8.07 17.64 -32.96
CA GLU A 340 -9.08 17.51 -34.03
C GLU A 340 -9.26 18.84 -34.80
N ARG A 341 -9.38 19.95 -34.07
CA ARG A 341 -9.48 21.29 -34.70
C ARG A 341 -8.24 21.65 -35.50
N ILE A 342 -7.04 21.34 -34.95
CA ILE A 342 -5.77 21.55 -35.68
C ILE A 342 -5.75 20.72 -36.98
N ASP A 343 -6.16 19.46 -36.90
CA ASP A 343 -6.11 18.56 -38.05
C ASP A 343 -7.19 18.96 -39.12
N GLU A 344 -8.34 19.43 -38.70
CA GLU A 344 -9.34 20.01 -39.61
C GLU A 344 -8.80 21.25 -40.30
N GLU A 345 -8.18 22.16 -39.58
CA GLU A 345 -7.60 23.37 -40.14
C GLU A 345 -6.44 23.07 -41.12
N LYS A 346 -5.60 22.09 -40.79
CA LYS A 346 -4.57 21.60 -41.73
C LYS A 346 -5.17 21.06 -43.02
N LYS A 347 -6.26 20.26 -42.92
CA LYS A 347 -6.95 19.73 -44.11
C LYS A 347 -7.55 20.85 -44.96
N ARG A 348 -8.20 21.84 -44.33
CA ARG A 348 -8.76 23.00 -45.05
C ARG A 348 -7.67 23.79 -45.74
N THR A 349 -6.56 24.07 -45.05
CA THR A 349 -5.43 24.80 -45.62
C THR A 349 -4.81 24.05 -46.79
N LEU A 350 -4.59 22.73 -46.65
CA LEU A 350 -4.05 21.90 -47.74
C LEU A 350 -4.98 21.90 -48.95
N SER A 351 -6.30 21.77 -48.72
CA SER A 351 -7.31 21.83 -49.77
C SER A 351 -7.28 23.17 -50.54
N LEU A 352 -7.08 24.29 -49.80
CA LEU A 352 -6.95 25.62 -50.41
C LEU A 352 -5.68 25.72 -51.26
N LEU A 353 -4.56 25.20 -50.79
CA LEU A 353 -3.28 25.19 -51.51
C LEU A 353 -3.39 24.33 -52.82
N ASN A 354 -4.08 23.21 -52.74
CA ASN A 354 -4.33 22.37 -53.93
C ASN A 354 -5.21 23.07 -54.99
N MET A 355 -6.18 23.89 -54.56
CA MET A 355 -6.97 24.73 -55.45
C MET A 355 -6.13 25.87 -56.06
N LEU A 356 -5.26 26.49 -55.28
CA LEU A 356 -4.35 27.55 -55.74
C LEU A 356 -3.38 27.00 -56.83
N ASP A 357 -2.86 25.79 -56.65
CA ASP A 357 -1.97 25.13 -57.62
C ASP A 357 -2.70 24.90 -58.95
N ASP A 358 -3.96 24.45 -58.92
CA ASP A 358 -4.78 24.31 -60.13
C ASP A 358 -5.09 25.68 -60.80
N PHE A 359 -5.39 26.71 -60.02
CA PHE A 359 -5.61 28.07 -60.54
C PHE A 359 -4.36 28.62 -61.24
N GLN A 360 -3.17 28.43 -60.67
CA GLN A 360 -1.92 28.84 -61.30
C GLN A 360 -1.71 28.09 -62.61
N LYS A 361 -1.87 26.76 -62.66
CA LYS A 361 -1.76 25.95 -63.89
C LYS A 361 -2.72 26.36 -64.97
N ALA A 362 -3.98 26.67 -64.62
CA ALA A 362 -4.97 27.16 -65.55
C ALA A 362 -4.53 28.49 -66.21
N ASN A 363 -4.00 29.42 -65.43
CA ASN A 363 -3.50 30.68 -65.92
C ASN A 363 -2.28 30.48 -66.82
N ASP A 364 -1.33 29.62 -66.43
CA ASP A 364 -0.16 29.30 -67.24
C ASP A 364 -0.54 28.69 -68.58
N LEU A 365 -1.58 27.80 -68.63
CA LEU A 365 -2.13 27.24 -69.88
C LEU A 365 -2.78 28.30 -70.79
N ARG A 366 -3.52 29.27 -70.25
CA ARG A 366 -4.09 30.38 -70.97
C ARG A 366 -2.98 31.26 -71.59
N VAL A 367 -1.96 31.59 -70.82
CA VAL A 367 -0.77 32.36 -71.28
C VAL A 367 -0.08 31.58 -72.41
N MET A 368 0.12 30.28 -72.21
CA MET A 368 0.74 29.42 -73.25
C MET A 368 -0.13 29.37 -74.57
N ALA A 369 -1.44 29.19 -74.41
CA ALA A 369 -2.35 29.18 -75.56
C ALA A 369 -2.25 30.48 -76.42
N ASN A 370 -2.30 31.65 -75.78
CA ASN A 370 -2.17 32.96 -76.42
C ASN A 370 -0.84 33.11 -77.16
N ARG A 371 0.27 32.70 -76.56
CA ARG A 371 1.59 32.74 -77.24
C ARG A 371 1.73 31.77 -78.40
N LEU A 372 1.11 30.57 -78.33
CA LEU A 372 1.12 29.61 -79.42
C LEU A 372 0.24 30.10 -80.61
N GLU A 373 -0.83 30.78 -80.35
CA GLU A 373 -1.68 31.46 -81.33
C GLU A 373 -0.90 32.54 -82.05
N GLU A 374 -0.22 33.43 -81.32
CA GLU A 374 0.64 34.50 -81.87
C GLU A 374 1.75 33.96 -82.77
N VAL A 375 2.32 32.82 -82.48
CA VAL A 375 3.42 32.19 -83.24
C VAL A 375 2.89 31.39 -84.45
N GLY A 376 1.62 31.05 -84.46
CA GLY A 376 0.96 30.28 -85.54
C GLY A 376 1.48 28.84 -85.67
N LYS A 377 1.88 28.20 -84.59
CA LYS A 377 2.45 26.83 -84.60
C LYS A 377 1.40 25.73 -84.45
N LEU A 378 0.20 26.04 -84.01
CA LEU A 378 -0.88 25.08 -83.76
C LEU A 378 -2.16 25.52 -84.54
N SER A 379 -3.02 24.56 -84.84
CA SER A 379 -4.36 24.82 -85.39
C SER A 379 -5.28 25.48 -84.37
N ASP A 380 -6.29 26.20 -84.83
CA ASP A 380 -7.31 26.83 -83.97
C ASP A 380 -8.02 25.80 -83.07
N ASP A 381 -8.25 24.57 -83.57
CA ASP A 381 -8.80 23.49 -82.76
C ASP A 381 -7.97 23.06 -81.60
N GLU A 382 -6.65 22.98 -81.79
CA GLU A 382 -5.69 22.65 -80.69
C GLU A 382 -5.57 23.78 -79.66
N ILE A 383 -5.61 25.02 -80.08
CA ILE A 383 -5.63 26.18 -79.18
C ILE A 383 -6.89 26.22 -78.32
N ASN A 384 -8.08 25.98 -79.01
CA ASN A 384 -9.34 25.88 -78.30
C ASN A 384 -9.40 24.72 -77.33
N TRP A 385 -8.75 23.57 -77.62
CA TRP A 385 -8.62 22.45 -76.75
C TRP A 385 -7.77 22.82 -75.52
N ILE A 386 -6.65 23.54 -75.67
CA ILE A 386 -5.81 24.01 -74.51
C ILE A 386 -6.62 24.96 -73.65
N ARG A 387 -7.37 25.89 -74.24
CA ARG A 387 -8.24 26.81 -73.49
C ARG A 387 -9.33 26.08 -72.72
N ALA A 388 -10.00 25.10 -73.32
CA ALA A 388 -11.00 24.26 -72.67
C ALA A 388 -10.39 23.45 -71.51
N LYS A 389 -9.15 22.92 -71.63
CA LYS A 389 -8.43 22.25 -70.52
C LYS A 389 -8.02 23.22 -69.44
N ALA A 390 -7.66 24.47 -69.78
CA ALA A 390 -7.41 25.49 -68.75
C ALA A 390 -8.68 25.79 -67.94
N ASP A 391 -9.84 25.90 -68.60
CA ASP A 391 -11.13 26.13 -67.91
C ASP A 391 -11.59 24.93 -67.10
N TRP A 392 -11.23 23.69 -67.47
CA TRP A 392 -11.46 22.48 -66.69
C TRP A 392 -10.55 22.40 -65.47
N ILE A 393 -9.31 22.90 -65.56
CA ILE A 393 -8.34 22.92 -64.44
C ILE A 393 -8.62 24.10 -63.48
N ASP A 394 -9.25 25.17 -63.96
CA ASP A 394 -9.50 26.36 -63.16
C ASP A 394 -10.56 26.13 -62.07
N PRO A 395 -10.23 26.23 -60.79
CA PRO A 395 -11.21 26.03 -59.71
C PRO A 395 -12.30 27.12 -59.65
N ILE A 396 -12.14 28.24 -60.36
CA ILE A 396 -13.12 29.33 -60.39
C ILE A 396 -14.13 29.06 -61.52
N VAL A 397 -13.66 28.67 -62.71
CA VAL A 397 -14.49 28.35 -63.86
C VAL A 397 -15.14 26.97 -63.74
N SER A 398 -14.32 26.00 -63.34
CA SER A 398 -14.71 24.62 -63.06
C SER A 398 -15.62 24.00 -64.13
N SER A 399 -15.21 24.10 -65.39
CA SER A 399 -15.98 23.52 -66.53
C SER A 399 -15.86 21.99 -66.46
N THR A 400 -16.94 21.30 -66.82
CA THR A 400 -16.97 19.84 -67.01
C THR A 400 -16.35 19.47 -68.36
N ASP A 401 -15.44 18.51 -68.35
CA ASP A 401 -14.85 17.95 -69.56
C ASP A 401 -15.70 16.74 -70.08
N GLU A 402 -15.99 16.65 -71.35
CA GLU A 402 -16.81 15.58 -71.88
C GLU A 402 -16.22 14.17 -71.68
N LEU A 403 -14.91 14.03 -71.66
CA LEU A 403 -14.22 12.74 -71.58
C LEU A 403 -13.69 12.49 -70.11
N LEU A 404 -13.24 13.55 -69.46
CA LEU A 404 -12.61 13.44 -68.10
C LEU A 404 -13.61 13.75 -67.00
N GLY A 405 -14.81 14.29 -67.31
CA GLY A 405 -15.79 14.68 -66.29
C GLY A 405 -15.32 15.85 -65.42
N ASP A 406 -15.81 15.90 -64.19
CA ASP A 406 -15.51 16.96 -63.25
C ASP A 406 -14.16 16.73 -62.55
N ARG A 407 -13.40 17.81 -62.35
CA ARG A 407 -12.14 17.78 -61.62
C ARG A 407 -12.33 18.15 -60.15
N ASN A 408 -11.82 17.30 -59.21
CA ASN A 408 -11.78 17.66 -57.82
C ASN A 408 -10.53 18.51 -57.50
N HIS A 409 -10.70 19.81 -57.44
CA HIS A 409 -9.62 20.77 -57.23
C HIS A 409 -8.97 20.69 -55.83
N ARG A 410 -9.68 20.04 -54.87
CA ARG A 410 -9.22 19.89 -53.46
C ARG A 410 -8.30 18.70 -53.27
N ASP A 411 -8.24 17.79 -54.24
CA ASP A 411 -7.38 16.60 -54.19
C ASP A 411 -5.90 16.98 -54.21
N SER A 412 -5.06 16.11 -53.64
CA SER A 412 -3.61 16.28 -53.68
C SER A 412 -3.07 16.17 -55.10
N LYS A 413 -1.88 16.70 -55.34
CA LYS A 413 -1.23 16.60 -56.64
C LYS A 413 -1.11 15.13 -57.10
N GLU A 414 -0.71 14.23 -56.18
CA GLU A 414 -0.56 12.81 -56.47
C GLU A 414 -1.91 12.18 -56.86
N GLN A 415 -3.02 12.55 -56.22
CA GLN A 415 -4.35 12.05 -56.58
C GLN A 415 -4.79 12.53 -57.92
N LYS A 416 -4.58 13.81 -58.27
CA LYS A 416 -4.88 14.38 -59.57
C LYS A 416 -4.05 13.75 -60.68
N GLU A 417 -2.74 13.51 -60.46
CA GLU A 417 -1.85 12.85 -61.41
C GLU A 417 -2.25 11.36 -61.59
N ARG A 418 -2.58 10.69 -60.54
CA ARG A 418 -3.07 9.31 -60.57
C ARG A 418 -4.35 9.18 -61.37
N TYR A 419 -5.28 10.07 -61.19
CA TYR A 419 -6.53 10.09 -61.96
C TYR A 419 -6.26 10.16 -63.46
N LEU A 420 -5.29 10.97 -63.91
CA LEU A 420 -4.91 11.11 -65.32
C LEU A 420 -4.09 9.93 -65.86
N SER A 421 -3.39 9.20 -64.99
CA SER A 421 -2.52 8.08 -65.36
C SER A 421 -3.20 6.72 -65.29
N GLU A 422 -4.33 6.56 -64.55
CA GLU A 422 -5.04 5.30 -64.41
C GLU A 422 -5.74 4.88 -65.72
N LYS A 423 -5.29 3.72 -66.24
CA LYS A 423 -6.01 3.05 -67.31
C LYS A 423 -7.28 2.40 -66.73
N LYS A 424 -8.47 2.99 -67.00
CA LYS A 424 -9.73 2.33 -66.64
C LYS A 424 -9.97 1.21 -67.68
N TYR A 425 -9.77 -0.04 -67.26
CA TYR A 425 -10.24 -1.18 -68.06
C TYR A 425 -11.73 -1.32 -67.79
N TYR A 426 -12.56 -0.98 -68.82
CA TYR A 426 -13.98 -1.32 -68.83
C TYR A 426 -14.08 -2.79 -69.21
N TRP A 427 -14.53 -3.62 -68.28
CA TRP A 427 -14.94 -5.00 -68.55
C TRP A 427 -16.40 -5.03 -68.93
#